data_530649f4032270d7a909dcbfc747c5ba
#
_entry.id   530649f4032270d7a909dcbfc747c5ba
#
_cell.length_a   1.000
_cell.length_b   1.000
_cell.length_c   1.000
_cell.angle_alpha   90.00
_cell.angle_beta   90.00
_cell.angle_gamma   90.00
#
_symmetry.space_group_name_H-M   'P 1'
#
loop_
_entity.id
_entity.type
_entity.pdbx_description
1 polymer ?
#
loop_
_entity_poly.entity_id
_entity_poly.type
_entity_poly.pdbx_seq_one_letter_code
_entity_poly.pdbx_strand_id
1 'polypeptide(L)'
;MKIWYQYGSEHSANLVMIGHFKDAAEATRAREVIDALTKQVMDEQDKGDLVPGRPIERYSKAMLDLLDKLNILSIGPRELEQFLYDVSVKVEGSKVILTTEEVDVSAFLKVMLSKGARIEVYSAHNYPDSEYGRGRR
;
A
#
# COMPACT_ATOMS: atom_id res chain seq x y z
N MET A 1 -13.58 7.95 6.13
CA MET A 1 -13.69 6.79 7.04
C MET A 1 -13.42 7.23 8.47
N LYS A 2 -14.15 6.66 9.40
CA LYS A 2 -13.97 7.00 10.80
C LYS A 2 -12.91 6.09 11.44
N ILE A 3 -11.96 6.67 12.13
CA ILE A 3 -10.98 5.91 12.89
C ILE A 3 -11.61 5.51 14.23
N TRP A 4 -11.36 4.27 14.63
CA TRP A 4 -12.00 3.69 15.81
C TRP A 4 -11.06 3.75 17.00
N TYR A 5 -11.11 4.85 17.72
CA TYR A 5 -10.22 5.08 18.87
C TYR A 5 -10.45 4.07 20.00
N GLN A 6 -11.65 3.56 20.12
CA GLN A 6 -11.95 2.57 21.14
C GLN A 6 -11.19 1.26 20.96
N TYR A 7 -10.55 1.06 19.80
CA TYR A 7 -9.73 -0.11 19.55
C TYR A 7 -8.24 0.15 19.80
N GLY A 8 -7.93 1.24 20.42
CA GLY A 8 -6.62 1.45 20.99
C GLY A 8 -5.79 2.51 20.32
N SER A 9 -5.74 2.62 19.00
CA SER A 9 -4.88 3.59 18.36
C SER A 9 -5.46 4.12 17.07
N GLU A 10 -4.95 5.27 16.66
CA GLU A 10 -5.30 5.87 15.39
C GLU A 10 -4.87 5.03 14.20
N HIS A 11 -3.92 4.09 14.42
CA HIS A 11 -3.43 3.18 13.39
C HIS A 11 -4.22 1.89 13.31
N SER A 12 -5.29 1.75 14.10
CA SER A 12 -6.08 0.52 14.14
C SER A 12 -7.18 0.50 13.08
N ALA A 13 -6.84 0.84 11.85
CA ALA A 13 -7.82 0.85 10.77
C ALA A 13 -8.18 -0.56 10.28
N ASN A 14 -7.29 -1.52 10.48
CA ASN A 14 -7.47 -2.91 10.05
C ASN A 14 -7.95 -3.00 8.60
N LEU A 15 -7.20 -2.37 7.71
CA LEU A 15 -7.56 -2.30 6.30
C LEU A 15 -7.12 -3.53 5.54
N VAL A 16 -7.98 -3.96 4.63
CA VAL A 16 -7.67 -4.98 3.64
C VAL A 16 -7.90 -4.38 2.26
N MET A 17 -6.89 -4.45 1.43
CA MET A 17 -6.97 -4.02 0.04
C MET A 17 -6.74 -5.23 -0.85
N ILE A 18 -7.68 -5.50 -1.74
CA ILE A 18 -7.57 -6.63 -2.67
C ILE A 18 -7.53 -6.09 -4.09
N GLY A 19 -6.43 -6.33 -4.76
CA GLY A 19 -6.29 -6.04 -6.18
C GLY A 19 -6.59 -7.31 -6.98
N HIS A 20 -7.59 -7.23 -7.85
CA HIS A 20 -7.96 -8.33 -8.74
C HIS A 20 -7.36 -8.08 -10.11
N PHE A 21 -6.48 -8.97 -10.54
CA PHE A 21 -5.78 -8.85 -11.82
C PHE A 21 -6.36 -9.82 -12.83
N LYS A 22 -5.94 -9.62 -14.08
CA LYS A 22 -6.38 -10.46 -15.20
C LYS A 22 -5.94 -11.91 -15.00
N ASP A 23 -4.72 -12.11 -14.50
CA ASP A 23 -4.14 -13.44 -14.29
C ASP A 23 -3.08 -13.39 -13.20
N ALA A 24 -2.55 -14.55 -12.84
CA ALA A 24 -1.56 -14.68 -11.78
C ALA A 24 -0.25 -13.98 -12.12
N ALA A 25 0.14 -13.95 -13.40
CA ALA A 25 1.37 -13.27 -13.80
C ALA A 25 1.30 -11.77 -13.56
N GLU A 26 0.15 -11.16 -13.85
CA GLU A 26 -0.04 -9.73 -13.60
C GLU A 26 -0.05 -9.41 -12.11
N ALA A 27 -0.66 -10.27 -11.29
CA ALA A 27 -0.64 -10.10 -9.84
C ALA A 27 0.79 -10.18 -9.30
N THR A 28 1.56 -11.15 -9.75
CA THR A 28 2.95 -11.30 -9.34
C THR A 28 3.78 -10.09 -9.74
N ARG A 29 3.55 -9.56 -10.94
CA ARG A 29 4.25 -8.37 -11.42
C ARG A 29 3.95 -7.16 -10.54
N ALA A 30 2.70 -6.98 -10.15
CA ALA A 30 2.33 -5.88 -9.26
C ALA A 30 3.04 -5.99 -7.91
N ARG A 31 3.13 -7.18 -7.37
CA ARG A 31 3.88 -7.41 -6.13
C ARG A 31 5.36 -7.09 -6.30
N GLU A 32 5.95 -7.48 -7.40
CA GLU A 32 7.36 -7.19 -7.68
C GLU A 32 7.60 -5.68 -7.74
N VAL A 33 6.65 -4.92 -8.27
CA VAL A 33 6.73 -3.46 -8.30
C VAL A 33 6.71 -2.89 -6.88
N ILE A 34 5.81 -3.38 -6.03
CA ILE A 34 5.75 -2.97 -4.63
C ILE A 34 7.08 -3.27 -3.94
N ASP A 35 7.63 -4.45 -4.15
CA ASP A 35 8.89 -4.85 -3.55
C ASP A 35 10.05 -3.97 -4.01
N ALA A 36 10.09 -3.63 -5.30
CA ALA A 36 11.14 -2.77 -5.84
C ALA A 36 11.07 -1.36 -5.25
N LEU A 37 9.87 -0.80 -5.13
CA LEU A 37 9.68 0.52 -4.54
C LEU A 37 10.02 0.51 -3.05
N THR A 38 9.61 -0.52 -2.34
CA THR A 38 9.92 -0.68 -0.92
C THR A 38 11.43 -0.72 -0.70
N LYS A 39 12.14 -1.51 -1.52
CA LYS A 39 13.59 -1.62 -1.43
C LYS A 39 14.27 -0.27 -1.64
N GLN A 40 13.84 0.48 -2.65
CA GLN A 40 14.42 1.78 -2.94
C GLN A 40 14.15 2.78 -1.81
N VAL A 41 12.93 2.78 -1.26
CA VAL A 41 12.58 3.67 -0.16
C VAL A 41 13.38 3.33 1.09
N MET A 42 13.56 2.04 1.39
CA MET A 42 14.39 1.61 2.52
C MET A 42 15.84 2.04 2.35
N ASP A 43 16.37 1.96 1.14
CA ASP A 43 17.71 2.41 0.85
C ASP A 43 17.87 3.92 1.08
N GLU A 44 16.89 4.71 0.67
CA GLU A 44 16.88 6.16 0.89
C GLU A 44 16.75 6.51 2.38
N GLN A 45 15.98 5.72 3.12
CA GLN A 45 15.87 5.87 4.57
C GLN A 45 17.23 5.60 5.23
N ASP A 46 17.90 4.53 4.84
CA ASP A 46 19.20 4.16 5.39
C ASP A 46 20.25 5.23 5.13
N LYS A 47 20.15 5.93 4.01
CA LYS A 47 21.06 7.03 3.66
C LYS A 47 20.68 8.35 4.30
N GLY A 48 19.52 8.42 4.96
CA GLY A 48 19.04 9.66 5.57
C GLY A 48 18.34 10.60 4.62
N ASP A 49 18.11 10.20 3.37
CA ASP A 49 17.45 11.03 2.37
C ASP A 49 15.94 11.04 2.54
N LEU A 50 15.39 10.04 3.20
CA LEU A 50 13.97 9.92 3.49
C LEU A 50 13.79 9.60 4.96
N VAL A 51 13.07 10.44 5.69
CA VAL A 51 12.82 10.28 7.12
C VAL A 51 11.32 10.23 7.35
N PRO A 52 10.79 9.15 7.94
CA PRO A 52 9.37 9.06 8.22
C PRO A 52 8.87 10.25 9.06
N GLY A 53 7.73 10.78 8.70
CA GLY A 53 7.16 11.94 9.36
C GLY A 53 7.67 13.27 8.87
N ARG A 54 8.68 13.28 7.99
CA ARG A 54 9.17 14.50 7.33
C ARG A 54 8.81 14.47 5.87
N PRO A 55 7.84 15.25 5.41
CA PRO A 55 7.45 15.26 4.01
C PRO A 55 8.60 15.70 3.12
N ILE A 56 8.84 14.95 2.05
CA ILE A 56 9.80 15.34 1.02
C ILE A 56 9.03 15.92 -0.16
N GLU A 57 9.63 16.91 -0.79
CA GLU A 57 8.99 17.63 -1.90
C GLU A 57 9.52 17.18 -3.26
N ARG A 58 10.59 16.41 -3.28
CA ARG A 58 11.26 15.99 -4.51
C ARG A 58 11.67 14.54 -4.43
N TYR A 59 11.70 13.91 -5.58
CA TYR A 59 12.27 12.56 -5.70
C TYR A 59 13.79 12.66 -5.77
N SER A 60 14.47 11.61 -5.29
CA SER A 60 15.87 11.40 -5.65
C SER A 60 15.95 11.03 -7.12
N LYS A 61 17.15 11.18 -7.70
CA LYS A 61 17.34 10.74 -9.08
C LYS A 61 17.10 9.24 -9.22
N ALA A 62 17.58 8.45 -8.26
CA ALA A 62 17.38 7.01 -8.27
C ALA A 62 15.90 6.64 -8.23
N MET A 63 15.11 7.34 -7.44
CA MET A 63 13.66 7.09 -7.39
C MET A 63 12.97 7.48 -8.69
N LEU A 64 13.35 8.63 -9.28
CA LEU A 64 12.81 9.04 -10.57
C LEU A 64 13.11 8.00 -11.65
N ASP A 65 14.33 7.53 -11.69
CA ASP A 65 14.74 6.51 -12.67
C ASP A 65 13.93 5.22 -12.47
N LEU A 66 13.71 4.83 -11.23
CA LEU A 66 12.94 3.62 -10.91
C LEU A 66 11.48 3.77 -11.30
N LEU A 67 10.86 4.90 -10.95
CA LEU A 67 9.46 5.16 -11.30
C LEU A 67 9.26 5.18 -12.81
N ASP A 68 10.22 5.76 -13.53
CA ASP A 68 10.19 5.76 -15.00
C ASP A 68 10.31 4.35 -15.55
N LYS A 69 11.24 3.56 -15.03
CA LYS A 69 11.44 2.17 -15.42
C LYS A 69 10.19 1.34 -15.16
N LEU A 70 9.53 1.55 -14.04
CA LEU A 70 8.31 0.83 -13.66
C LEU A 70 7.06 1.39 -14.33
N ASN A 71 7.21 2.51 -15.02
CA ASN A 71 6.11 3.22 -15.69
C ASN A 71 4.98 3.60 -14.73
N ILE A 72 5.35 4.17 -13.59
CA ILE A 72 4.38 4.67 -12.60
C ILE A 72 4.67 6.15 -12.37
N LEU A 73 3.73 7.00 -12.78
CA LEU A 73 3.91 8.45 -12.70
C LEU A 73 2.98 9.11 -11.69
N SER A 74 2.14 8.33 -11.04
CA SER A 74 1.09 8.87 -10.16
C SER A 74 1.49 8.97 -8.69
N ILE A 75 2.59 8.33 -8.28
CA ILE A 75 3.03 8.36 -6.88
C ILE A 75 3.82 9.64 -6.64
N GLY A 76 3.35 10.46 -5.69
CA GLY A 76 4.03 11.69 -5.33
C GLY A 76 5.16 11.46 -4.31
N PRO A 77 6.07 12.44 -4.17
CA PRO A 77 7.19 12.28 -3.21
C PRO A 77 6.71 12.02 -1.77
N ARG A 78 5.63 12.66 -1.37
CA ARG A 78 5.11 12.52 0.00
C ARG A 78 4.51 11.15 0.28
N GLU A 79 4.16 10.40 -0.76
CA GLU A 79 3.59 9.07 -0.62
C GLU A 79 4.64 7.98 -0.43
N LEU A 80 5.90 8.29 -0.69
CA LEU A 80 6.96 7.27 -0.67
C LEU A 80 7.16 6.65 0.72
N GLU A 81 6.96 7.41 1.79
CA GLU A 81 7.11 6.86 3.13
C GLU A 81 6.10 5.75 3.44
N GLN A 82 5.00 5.65 2.69
CA GLN A 82 4.03 4.58 2.89
C GLN A 82 4.65 3.20 2.69
N PHE A 83 5.70 3.11 1.87
CA PHE A 83 6.41 1.83 1.66
C PHE A 83 7.23 1.40 2.87
N LEU A 84 7.37 2.26 3.88
CA LEU A 84 8.01 1.93 5.15
C LEU A 84 7.01 1.42 6.21
N TYR A 85 5.73 1.51 5.93
CA TYR A 85 4.70 1.08 6.87
C TYR A 85 4.70 -0.45 7.02
N ASP A 86 4.23 -0.90 8.16
CA ASP A 86 4.07 -2.32 8.42
C ASP A 86 2.86 -2.83 7.64
N VAL A 87 3.15 -3.46 6.53
CA VAL A 87 2.14 -3.91 5.58
C VAL A 87 2.44 -5.35 5.20
N SER A 88 1.42 -6.20 5.23
CA SER A 88 1.52 -7.57 4.72
C SER A 88 1.01 -7.61 3.28
N VAL A 89 1.77 -8.19 2.39
CA VAL A 89 1.40 -8.33 0.97
C VAL A 89 1.47 -9.79 0.59
N LYS A 90 0.38 -10.34 0.08
CA LYS A 90 0.30 -11.72 -0.37
C LYS A 90 -0.21 -11.79 -1.80
N VAL A 91 0.29 -12.73 -2.56
CA VAL A 91 -0.28 -13.06 -3.87
C VAL A 91 -1.01 -14.40 -3.75
N GLU A 92 -2.28 -14.40 -4.12
CA GLU A 92 -3.10 -15.61 -4.16
C GLU A 92 -3.78 -15.69 -5.52
N GLY A 93 -3.24 -16.54 -6.39
CA GLY A 93 -3.74 -16.65 -7.77
C GLY A 93 -3.61 -15.32 -8.50
N SER A 94 -4.70 -14.78 -8.96
CA SER A 94 -4.73 -13.50 -9.68
C SER A 94 -4.99 -12.30 -8.77
N LYS A 95 -4.85 -12.46 -7.46
CA LYS A 95 -5.10 -11.39 -6.49
C LYS A 95 -3.84 -11.00 -5.75
N VAL A 96 -3.73 -9.73 -5.43
CA VAL A 96 -2.77 -9.22 -4.44
C VAL A 96 -3.59 -8.77 -3.24
N ILE A 97 -3.30 -9.32 -2.08
CA ILE A 97 -4.01 -9.01 -0.84
C ILE A 97 -3.06 -8.29 0.09
N LEU A 98 -3.41 -7.07 0.43
CA LEU A 98 -2.63 -6.21 1.29
C LEU A 98 -3.40 -5.94 2.57
N THR A 99 -2.74 -6.15 3.72
CA THR A 99 -3.34 -5.86 5.02
C THR A 99 -2.44 -4.93 5.81
N THR A 100 -3.05 -3.98 6.49
CA THR A 100 -2.31 -3.00 7.29
C THR A 100 -3.24 -2.33 8.31
N GLU A 101 -2.64 -1.83 9.37
CA GLU A 101 -3.35 -0.99 10.35
C GLU A 101 -3.40 0.47 9.94
N GLU A 102 -2.66 0.85 8.90
CA GLU A 102 -2.57 2.23 8.44
C GLU A 102 -3.70 2.61 7.50
N VAL A 103 -4.12 3.87 7.53
CA VAL A 103 -5.13 4.37 6.59
C VAL A 103 -4.52 4.97 5.33
N ASP A 104 -3.27 5.40 5.38
CA ASP A 104 -2.60 6.01 4.24
C ASP A 104 -2.02 4.92 3.36
N VAL A 105 -2.80 4.49 2.39
CA VAL A 105 -2.45 3.38 1.49
C VAL A 105 -2.51 3.79 0.02
N SER A 106 -2.52 5.09 -0.24
CA SER A 106 -2.67 5.59 -1.61
C SER A 106 -1.55 5.14 -2.54
N ALA A 107 -0.31 5.01 -2.04
CA ALA A 107 0.79 4.55 -2.86
C ALA A 107 0.57 3.12 -3.36
N PHE A 108 0.13 2.23 -2.48
CA PHE A 108 -0.17 0.85 -2.85
C PHE A 108 -1.35 0.77 -3.81
N LEU A 109 -2.38 1.56 -3.55
CA LEU A 109 -3.55 1.65 -4.43
C LEU A 109 -3.12 2.07 -5.84
N LYS A 110 -2.26 3.08 -5.94
CA LYS A 110 -1.78 3.60 -7.22
C LYS A 110 -0.95 2.57 -7.98
N VAL A 111 -0.10 1.80 -7.28
CA VAL A 111 0.66 0.72 -7.92
C VAL A 111 -0.31 -0.29 -8.54
N MET A 112 -1.26 -0.77 -7.77
CA MET A 112 -2.19 -1.79 -8.26
C MET A 112 -3.03 -1.29 -9.42
N LEU A 113 -3.55 -0.06 -9.33
CA LEU A 113 -4.34 0.54 -10.41
C LEU A 113 -3.49 0.69 -11.68
N SER A 114 -2.25 1.14 -11.55
CA SER A 114 -1.37 1.31 -12.71
C SER A 114 -1.05 0.00 -13.41
N LYS A 115 -1.15 -1.12 -12.70
CA LYS A 115 -0.90 -2.45 -13.23
C LYS A 115 -2.17 -3.19 -13.64
N GLY A 116 -3.31 -2.49 -13.65
CA GLY A 116 -4.54 -3.01 -14.22
C GLY A 116 -5.48 -3.71 -13.26
N ALA A 117 -5.32 -3.53 -11.97
CA ALA A 117 -6.19 -4.16 -11.00
C ALA A 117 -7.54 -3.48 -10.89
N ARG A 118 -8.55 -4.27 -10.55
CA ARG A 118 -9.78 -3.79 -9.94
C ARG A 118 -9.62 -3.96 -8.44
N ILE A 119 -9.99 -2.94 -7.67
CA ILE A 119 -9.61 -2.90 -6.26
C ILE A 119 -10.84 -2.80 -5.37
N GLU A 120 -10.83 -3.58 -4.29
CA GLU A 120 -11.73 -3.38 -3.18
C GLU A 120 -10.91 -3.09 -1.92
N VAL A 121 -11.42 -2.17 -1.11
CA VAL A 121 -10.79 -1.79 0.16
C VAL A 121 -11.87 -1.81 1.23
N TYR A 122 -11.59 -2.45 2.35
CA TYR A 122 -12.53 -2.47 3.46
C TYR A 122 -11.78 -2.58 4.79
N SER A 123 -12.47 -2.23 5.86
CA SER A 123 -11.97 -2.46 7.21
C SER A 123 -12.47 -3.83 7.68
N ALA A 124 -11.56 -4.64 8.16
CA ALA A 124 -11.87 -5.99 8.61
C ALA A 124 -12.17 -6.08 10.11
N HIS A 125 -12.55 -4.97 10.72
CA HIS A 125 -12.93 -4.97 12.13
C HIS A 125 -14.08 -5.93 12.40
N ASN A 126 -14.00 -6.59 13.54
CA ASN A 126 -15.05 -7.49 13.98
C ASN A 126 -16.05 -6.73 14.85
N TYR A 127 -17.30 -6.72 14.41
CA TYR A 127 -18.42 -6.08 15.13
C TYR A 127 -19.44 -7.15 15.49
N PRO A 128 -19.29 -7.81 16.65
CA PRO A 128 -20.07 -9.03 16.95
C PRO A 128 -21.59 -8.84 16.93
N ASP A 129 -22.06 -7.64 17.19
CA ASP A 129 -23.50 -7.37 17.19
C ASP A 129 -24.00 -6.66 15.94
N SER A 130 -23.18 -6.64 14.89
CA SER A 130 -23.52 -5.97 13.64
C SER A 130 -23.72 -6.97 12.52
N GLU A 131 -24.70 -6.69 11.67
CA GLU A 131 -24.96 -7.53 10.50
C GLU A 131 -24.44 -6.93 9.21
N TYR A 132 -23.79 -5.80 9.29
CA TYR A 132 -23.26 -5.13 8.10
C TYR A 132 -21.74 -5.12 8.11
N GLY A 133 -21.16 -4.90 6.93
CA GLY A 133 -19.74 -4.75 6.77
C GLY A 133 -18.99 -6.08 6.68
N ARG A 134 -17.81 -6.01 6.11
CA ARG A 134 -17.00 -7.21 5.88
C ARG A 134 -16.23 -7.68 7.11
N GLY A 135 -16.08 -6.82 8.08
CA GLY A 135 -15.37 -7.16 9.32
C GLY A 135 -16.04 -8.27 10.11
N ARG A 136 -17.28 -8.58 9.76
CA ARG A 136 -18.04 -9.59 10.46
C ARG A 136 -17.71 -11.03 10.06
N ARG A 137 -17.03 -11.19 9.01
CA ARG A 137 -16.74 -12.52 8.46
C ARG A 137 -15.75 -13.36 9.29
#